data_4481b59a512e9cd4b1eddecdbf5af9f5
#
_entry.id   4481b59a512e9cd4b1eddecdbf5af9f5
#
_cell.length_a   1.000
_cell.length_b   1.000
_cell.length_c   1.000
_cell.angle_alpha   90.00
_cell.angle_beta   90.00
_cell.angle_gamma   90.00
#
_symmetry.space_group_name_H-M   'P 1'
#
loop_
_entity.id
_entity.type
_entity.pdbx_description
1 polymer ?
#
loop_
_entity_poly.entity_id
_entity_poly.type
_entity_poly.pdbx_seq_one_letter_code
_entity_poly.pdbx_strand_id
1 'polypeptide(L)'
;MNGLPVPGNSQILPGALQHGNDCGATSALDVTQGYNLDKDKTVDQVYNEIYPAGDAPLSATSLVNYLVKKGIPSEWKPEFRLKDLYESLVNKMPAILLIHYAPLVDAGLTERTGFKGAHFVVAVGMDIRFVYINDPYRTTNLYGTEIPMTTMLQAWGQCYLDGNPNNGAVITKIPLQDLSPVQPPVPMGTVYKWAIVNGVQINGAHVRSGPATAYPIVKDIWRTTTPLITITTVTGGYGRLSDKSGWVSLSLFVKV
;
A
#
# COMPACT_ATOMS: atom_id res chain seq x y z
N MET A 1 -1.95 10.43 -10.01
CA MET A 1 -1.01 9.87 -8.98
C MET A 1 -1.05 8.36 -9.14
N ASN A 2 0.08 7.68 -9.25
CA ASN A 2 0.07 6.22 -9.21
C ASN A 2 -0.48 5.79 -7.85
N GLY A 3 -1.39 4.81 -7.83
CA GLY A 3 -2.00 4.33 -6.59
C GLY A 3 -0.96 3.78 -5.59
N LEU A 4 -1.32 3.77 -4.31
CA LEU A 4 -0.48 3.19 -3.26
C LEU A 4 -0.36 1.67 -3.47
N PRO A 5 0.78 1.04 -3.16
CA PRO A 5 0.98 -0.40 -3.33
C PRO A 5 0.26 -1.22 -2.23
N VAL A 6 -1.04 -1.08 -2.17
CA VAL A 6 -1.93 -1.82 -1.25
C VAL A 6 -2.62 -2.90 -2.05
N PRO A 7 -2.35 -4.19 -1.83
CA PRO A 7 -3.02 -5.27 -2.56
C PRO A 7 -4.53 -5.20 -2.38
N GLY A 8 -5.29 -5.61 -3.39
CA GLY A 8 -6.73 -5.77 -3.29
C GLY A 8 -7.09 -7.24 -3.03
N ASN A 9 -7.92 -7.47 -2.03
CA ASN A 9 -8.54 -8.76 -1.74
C ASN A 9 -10.04 -8.72 -2.03
N SER A 10 -10.69 -9.87 -2.05
CA SER A 10 -12.13 -9.97 -2.31
C SER A 10 -12.81 -10.74 -1.19
N GLN A 11 -13.93 -10.22 -0.71
CA GLN A 11 -14.82 -10.95 0.21
C GLN A 11 -15.69 -12.02 -0.49
N ILE A 12 -15.61 -12.10 -1.82
CA ILE A 12 -16.44 -13.02 -2.64
C ILE A 12 -15.65 -14.25 -3.09
N LEU A 13 -14.32 -14.16 -3.19
CA LEU A 13 -13.47 -15.25 -3.64
C LEU A 13 -13.28 -16.33 -2.55
N PRO A 14 -12.86 -17.56 -2.90
CA PRO A 14 -12.59 -18.61 -1.92
C PRO A 14 -11.64 -18.13 -0.81
N GLY A 15 -11.98 -18.48 0.45
CA GLY A 15 -11.25 -18.02 1.64
C GLY A 15 -11.88 -16.78 2.32
N ALA A 16 -12.99 -16.25 1.74
CA ALA A 16 -13.73 -15.11 2.28
C ALA A 16 -15.26 -15.32 2.24
N LEU A 17 -15.72 -16.57 2.12
CA LEU A 17 -17.14 -16.87 1.85
C LEU A 17 -17.98 -17.19 3.09
N GLN A 18 -17.39 -17.21 4.28
CA GLN A 18 -18.08 -17.64 5.50
C GLN A 18 -18.93 -16.52 6.10
N HIS A 19 -18.58 -15.28 5.80
CA HIS A 19 -19.20 -14.10 6.40
C HIS A 19 -19.68 -13.11 5.33
N GLY A 20 -20.98 -12.86 5.29
CA GLY A 20 -21.58 -11.86 4.37
C GLY A 20 -21.17 -10.42 4.68
N ASN A 21 -20.54 -10.19 5.85
CA ASN A 21 -20.15 -8.87 6.38
C ASN A 21 -18.63 -8.63 6.34
N ASP A 22 -17.91 -9.30 5.43
CA ASP A 22 -16.44 -9.32 5.39
C ASP A 22 -15.80 -8.05 4.82
N CYS A 23 -16.55 -7.06 4.34
CA CYS A 23 -15.95 -5.87 3.72
C CYS A 23 -14.94 -5.15 4.62
N GLY A 24 -15.23 -5.06 5.92
CA GLY A 24 -14.31 -4.48 6.90
C GLY A 24 -13.03 -5.31 7.07
N ALA A 25 -13.17 -6.63 7.19
CA ALA A 25 -12.03 -7.54 7.33
C ALA A 25 -11.16 -7.57 6.08
N THR A 26 -11.79 -7.57 4.89
CA THR A 26 -11.11 -7.50 3.59
C THR A 26 -10.31 -6.19 3.47
N SER A 27 -10.95 -5.05 3.79
CA SER A 27 -10.28 -3.75 3.78
C SER A 27 -9.13 -3.67 4.80
N ALA A 28 -9.28 -4.27 5.98
CA ALA A 28 -8.23 -4.33 6.97
C ALA A 28 -7.06 -5.22 6.50
N LEU A 29 -7.34 -6.35 5.84
CA LEU A 29 -6.33 -7.21 5.24
C LEU A 29 -5.56 -6.48 4.14
N ASP A 30 -6.24 -5.77 3.22
CA ASP A 30 -5.61 -4.95 2.19
C ASP A 30 -4.59 -3.98 2.82
N VAL A 31 -5.03 -3.24 3.84
CA VAL A 31 -4.17 -2.28 4.53
C VAL A 31 -2.99 -2.98 5.20
N THR A 32 -3.20 -4.06 5.99
CA THR A 32 -2.10 -4.76 6.66
C THR A 32 -1.10 -5.36 5.66
N GLN A 33 -1.58 -5.90 4.55
CA GLN A 33 -0.71 -6.38 3.47
C GLN A 33 0.07 -5.25 2.79
N GLY A 34 -0.53 -4.07 2.64
CA GLY A 34 0.16 -2.85 2.20
C GLY A 34 1.34 -2.48 3.13
N TYR A 35 1.22 -2.72 4.43
CA TYR A 35 2.30 -2.59 5.42
C TYR A 35 3.19 -3.83 5.53
N ASN A 36 3.09 -4.77 4.60
CA ASN A 36 3.90 -5.99 4.55
C ASN A 36 3.62 -6.97 5.71
N LEU A 37 2.45 -6.87 6.31
CA LEU A 37 1.94 -7.75 7.37
C LEU A 37 0.88 -8.70 6.81
N ASP A 38 0.50 -9.73 7.56
CA ASP A 38 -0.62 -10.65 7.28
C ASP A 38 -0.66 -11.23 5.84
N LYS A 39 0.49 -11.38 5.18
CA LYS A 39 0.59 -11.78 3.77
C LYS A 39 -0.05 -13.13 3.44
N ASP A 40 -0.01 -14.04 4.38
CA ASP A 40 -0.50 -15.41 4.21
C ASP A 40 -1.89 -15.61 4.81
N LYS A 41 -2.55 -14.54 5.27
CA LYS A 41 -3.87 -14.62 5.86
C LYS A 41 -4.98 -14.57 4.82
N THR A 42 -6.04 -15.28 5.11
CA THR A 42 -7.33 -15.16 4.43
C THR A 42 -8.19 -14.08 5.08
N VAL A 43 -9.21 -13.61 4.37
CA VAL A 43 -10.20 -12.66 4.90
C VAL A 43 -10.90 -13.22 6.13
N ASP A 44 -11.30 -14.52 6.11
CA ASP A 44 -11.93 -15.20 7.24
C ASP A 44 -11.04 -15.23 8.49
N GLN A 45 -9.74 -15.44 8.31
CA GLN A 45 -8.80 -15.40 9.43
C GLN A 45 -8.73 -14.01 10.06
N VAL A 46 -8.70 -12.96 9.24
CA VAL A 46 -8.70 -11.57 9.71
C VAL A 46 -10.04 -11.23 10.38
N TYR A 47 -11.16 -11.65 9.78
CA TYR A 47 -12.48 -11.45 10.39
C TYR A 47 -12.55 -12.07 11.79
N ASN A 48 -12.13 -13.34 11.93
CA ASN A 48 -12.13 -14.06 13.20
C ASN A 48 -11.18 -13.44 14.26
N GLU A 49 -10.09 -12.78 13.83
CA GLU A 49 -9.23 -12.03 14.75
C GLU A 49 -9.87 -10.72 15.24
N ILE A 50 -10.70 -10.09 14.41
CA ILE A 50 -11.42 -8.88 14.76
C ILE A 50 -12.68 -9.21 15.59
N TYR A 51 -13.44 -10.20 15.17
CA TYR A 51 -14.72 -10.56 15.75
C TYR A 51 -14.92 -12.08 15.81
N PRO A 52 -14.41 -12.76 16.86
CA PRO A 52 -14.47 -14.23 16.96
C PRO A 52 -15.86 -14.78 17.31
N ALA A 53 -16.85 -13.94 17.59
CA ALA A 53 -18.13 -14.36 18.14
C ALA A 53 -19.22 -14.65 17.09
N GLY A 54 -18.95 -14.59 15.79
CA GLY A 54 -19.93 -14.91 14.76
C GLY A 54 -19.93 -13.97 13.56
N ASP A 55 -21.03 -13.91 12.83
CA ASP A 55 -21.20 -13.12 11.61
C ASP A 55 -21.99 -11.83 11.90
N ALA A 56 -21.31 -10.70 11.97
CA ALA A 56 -21.90 -9.38 12.15
C ALA A 56 -21.11 -8.29 11.40
N PRO A 57 -21.72 -7.18 11.00
CA PRO A 57 -21.00 -6.06 10.41
C PRO A 57 -19.92 -5.55 11.37
N LEU A 58 -18.70 -5.37 10.87
CA LEU A 58 -17.61 -4.81 11.64
C LEU A 58 -17.78 -3.30 11.81
N SER A 59 -17.48 -2.79 13.00
CA SER A 59 -17.46 -1.35 13.26
C SER A 59 -16.12 -0.73 12.84
N ALA A 60 -16.11 0.58 12.55
CA ALA A 60 -14.87 1.31 12.32
C ALA A 60 -13.91 1.23 13.53
N THR A 61 -14.45 1.23 14.75
CA THR A 61 -13.65 1.07 15.97
C THR A 61 -12.96 -0.29 16.03
N SER A 62 -13.63 -1.38 15.63
CA SER A 62 -13.02 -2.71 15.60
C SER A 62 -11.87 -2.78 14.58
N LEU A 63 -12.02 -2.13 13.43
CA LEU A 63 -10.95 -2.02 12.43
C LEU A 63 -9.75 -1.22 12.96
N VAL A 64 -9.99 -0.08 13.63
CA VAL A 64 -8.92 0.69 14.29
C VAL A 64 -8.17 -0.18 15.30
N ASN A 65 -8.89 -0.87 16.18
CA ASN A 65 -8.28 -1.73 17.20
C ASN A 65 -7.42 -2.84 16.58
N TYR A 66 -7.90 -3.44 15.49
CA TYR A 66 -7.15 -4.46 14.76
C TYR A 66 -5.85 -3.88 14.17
N LEU A 67 -5.93 -2.76 13.44
CA LEU A 67 -4.75 -2.13 12.84
C LEU A 67 -3.73 -1.70 13.90
N VAL A 68 -4.18 -1.11 15.00
CA VAL A 68 -3.29 -0.74 16.13
C VAL A 68 -2.64 -1.97 16.75
N LYS A 69 -3.38 -3.07 16.96
CA LYS A 69 -2.83 -4.37 17.42
C LYS A 69 -1.76 -4.91 16.47
N LYS A 70 -1.87 -4.64 15.17
CA LYS A 70 -0.86 -5.00 14.16
C LYS A 70 0.34 -4.02 14.11
N GLY A 71 0.38 -3.03 14.98
CA GLY A 71 1.45 -2.03 15.01
C GLY A 71 1.27 -0.91 13.97
N ILE A 72 0.08 -0.77 13.38
CA ILE A 72 -0.27 0.31 12.47
C ILE A 72 -1.09 1.35 13.24
N PRO A 73 -0.50 2.44 13.74
CA PRO A 73 -1.24 3.51 14.41
C PRO A 73 -2.36 4.02 13.51
N SER A 74 -3.59 3.95 13.99
CA SER A 74 -4.79 4.28 13.21
C SER A 74 -5.82 4.95 14.08
N GLU A 75 -6.74 5.68 13.46
CA GLU A 75 -7.89 6.27 14.15
C GLU A 75 -9.11 6.33 13.24
N TRP A 76 -10.30 6.38 13.86
CA TRP A 76 -11.54 6.72 13.17
C TRP A 76 -11.67 8.24 13.07
N LYS A 77 -11.88 8.74 11.85
CA LYS A 77 -12.17 10.15 11.57
C LYS A 77 -13.58 10.27 11.01
N PRO A 78 -14.55 10.73 11.79
CA PRO A 78 -15.79 11.24 11.24
C PRO A 78 -15.51 12.54 10.47
N GLU A 79 -16.29 12.81 9.43
CA GLU A 79 -16.15 14.03 8.62
C GLU A 79 -14.75 14.20 7.97
N PHE A 80 -14.14 13.08 7.56
CA PHE A 80 -12.87 13.10 6.86
C PHE A 80 -13.04 13.68 5.46
N ARG A 81 -12.47 14.85 5.22
CA ARG A 81 -12.73 15.64 4.00
C ARG A 81 -11.89 15.15 2.83
N LEU A 82 -12.32 15.48 1.61
CA LEU A 82 -11.58 15.14 0.39
C LEU A 82 -10.14 15.67 0.40
N LYS A 83 -9.92 16.87 0.94
CA LYS A 83 -8.57 17.43 1.12
C LYS A 83 -7.73 16.55 2.04
N ASP A 84 -8.29 16.09 3.14
CA ASP A 84 -7.59 15.28 4.14
C ASP A 84 -7.25 13.90 3.54
N LEU A 85 -8.16 13.34 2.74
CA LEU A 85 -7.91 12.11 1.97
C LEU A 85 -6.77 12.29 0.98
N TYR A 86 -6.76 13.39 0.24
CA TYR A 86 -5.68 13.72 -0.69
C TYR A 86 -4.33 13.80 0.04
N GLU A 87 -4.26 14.53 1.15
CA GLU A 87 -3.06 14.66 1.97
C GLU A 87 -2.60 13.31 2.54
N SER A 88 -3.54 12.46 2.99
CA SER A 88 -3.24 11.11 3.45
C SER A 88 -2.57 10.28 2.35
N LEU A 89 -3.18 10.24 1.16
CA LEU A 89 -2.67 9.46 0.03
C LEU A 89 -1.33 10.00 -0.51
N VAL A 90 -1.12 11.33 -0.55
CA VAL A 90 0.18 11.94 -0.90
C VAL A 90 1.27 11.53 0.08
N ASN A 91 0.93 11.43 1.36
CA ASN A 91 1.83 10.98 2.42
C ASN A 91 1.92 9.44 2.51
N LYS A 92 1.44 8.71 1.49
CA LYS A 92 1.47 7.24 1.41
C LYS A 92 0.72 6.56 2.56
N MET A 93 -0.31 7.16 3.08
CA MET A 93 -1.16 6.63 4.12
C MET A 93 -2.51 6.21 3.52
N PRO A 94 -2.80 4.91 3.35
CA PRO A 94 -4.09 4.43 2.88
C PRO A 94 -5.20 4.72 3.91
N ALA A 95 -6.42 4.87 3.42
CA ALA A 95 -7.59 5.08 4.27
C ALA A 95 -8.71 4.07 3.92
N ILE A 96 -9.34 3.49 4.94
CA ILE A 96 -10.53 2.67 4.76
C ILE A 96 -11.73 3.60 4.87
N LEU A 97 -12.45 3.79 3.77
CA LEU A 97 -13.62 4.66 3.70
C LEU A 97 -14.88 3.86 3.98
N LEU A 98 -15.80 4.44 4.75
CA LEU A 98 -17.13 3.91 4.92
C LEU A 98 -18.08 4.63 3.95
N ILE A 99 -18.61 3.91 2.96
CA ILE A 99 -19.44 4.46 1.89
C ILE A 99 -20.84 3.83 1.89
N HIS A 100 -21.82 4.54 1.34
CA HIS A 100 -23.09 3.98 0.92
C HIS A 100 -22.95 3.45 -0.52
N TYR A 101 -23.23 2.16 -0.74
CA TYR A 101 -22.87 1.51 -1.99
C TYR A 101 -23.81 1.81 -3.16
N ALA A 102 -25.04 2.32 -2.89
CA ALA A 102 -26.03 2.60 -3.91
C ALA A 102 -25.52 3.47 -5.07
N PRO A 103 -24.77 4.58 -4.86
CA PRO A 103 -24.27 5.39 -5.96
C PRO A 103 -23.36 4.65 -6.94
N LEU A 104 -22.58 3.66 -6.44
CA LEU A 104 -21.73 2.82 -7.29
C LEU A 104 -22.57 1.84 -8.12
N VAL A 105 -23.61 1.25 -7.50
CA VAL A 105 -24.56 0.36 -8.18
C VAL A 105 -25.31 1.11 -9.26
N ASP A 106 -25.88 2.27 -8.93
CA ASP A 106 -26.69 3.07 -9.83
C ASP A 106 -25.88 3.63 -11.02
N ALA A 107 -24.57 3.82 -10.83
CA ALA A 107 -23.65 4.21 -11.89
C ALA A 107 -23.07 3.02 -12.69
N GLY A 108 -23.40 1.77 -12.36
CA GLY A 108 -22.87 0.58 -13.02
C GLY A 108 -21.37 0.33 -12.79
N LEU A 109 -20.83 0.80 -11.67
CA LEU A 109 -19.40 0.77 -11.36
C LEU A 109 -18.99 -0.42 -10.46
N THR A 110 -19.89 -1.32 -10.17
CA THR A 110 -19.68 -2.48 -9.29
C THR A 110 -20.16 -3.78 -9.91
N GLU A 111 -19.53 -4.89 -9.51
CA GLU A 111 -19.98 -6.24 -9.86
C GLU A 111 -21.17 -6.71 -9.00
N ARG A 112 -21.45 -6.07 -7.85
CA ARG A 112 -22.50 -6.43 -6.91
C ARG A 112 -23.72 -5.49 -6.99
N THR A 113 -24.57 -5.72 -7.96
CA THR A 113 -25.71 -4.84 -8.24
C THR A 113 -26.87 -4.94 -7.24
N GLY A 114 -26.97 -6.03 -6.47
CA GLY A 114 -28.05 -6.26 -5.50
C GLY A 114 -27.84 -5.66 -4.12
N PHE A 115 -26.66 -5.08 -3.83
CA PHE A 115 -26.36 -4.52 -2.51
C PHE A 115 -26.26 -2.98 -2.58
N LYS A 116 -26.97 -2.30 -1.69
CA LYS A 116 -27.02 -0.83 -1.64
C LYS A 116 -26.76 -0.26 -0.24
N GLY A 117 -26.25 -1.08 0.69
CA GLY A 117 -26.00 -0.69 2.07
C GLY A 117 -24.66 -0.01 2.30
N ALA A 118 -24.32 0.09 3.58
CA ALA A 118 -23.00 0.58 4.00
C ALA A 118 -21.89 -0.43 3.69
N HIS A 119 -20.74 0.06 3.27
CA HIS A 119 -19.65 -0.76 2.77
C HIS A 119 -18.29 -0.12 3.06
N PHE A 120 -17.31 -0.93 3.45
CA PHE A 120 -15.94 -0.48 3.60
C PHE A 120 -15.15 -0.75 2.31
N VAL A 121 -14.37 0.25 1.87
CA VAL A 121 -13.45 0.17 0.74
C VAL A 121 -12.13 0.84 1.10
N VAL A 122 -11.03 0.46 0.46
CA VAL A 122 -9.72 1.10 0.72
C VAL A 122 -9.42 2.11 -0.37
N ALA A 123 -9.28 3.38 -0.03
CA ALA A 123 -8.74 4.38 -0.95
C ALA A 123 -7.22 4.21 -1.08
N VAL A 124 -6.77 4.01 -2.32
CA VAL A 124 -5.36 3.76 -2.65
C VAL A 124 -4.75 4.85 -3.54
N GLY A 125 -5.55 5.74 -4.08
CA GLY A 125 -5.09 6.84 -4.92
C GLY A 125 -6.22 7.80 -5.27
N MET A 126 -5.88 8.96 -5.79
CA MET A 126 -6.85 9.89 -6.38
C MET A 126 -6.18 10.90 -7.32
N ASP A 127 -6.97 11.44 -8.22
CA ASP A 127 -6.65 12.60 -9.04
C ASP A 127 -7.86 13.55 -9.14
N ILE A 128 -7.84 14.51 -10.04
CA ILE A 128 -8.94 15.49 -10.19
C ILE A 128 -10.25 14.88 -10.71
N ARG A 129 -10.23 13.67 -11.26
CA ARG A 129 -11.37 13.01 -11.88
C ARG A 129 -11.84 11.79 -11.12
N PHE A 130 -10.93 11.05 -10.48
CA PHE A 130 -11.18 9.74 -9.92
C PHE A 130 -10.62 9.60 -8.50
N VAL A 131 -11.30 8.80 -7.70
CA VAL A 131 -10.73 8.11 -6.53
C VAL A 131 -10.51 6.65 -6.92
N TYR A 132 -9.32 6.13 -6.64
CA TYR A 132 -8.94 4.74 -6.90
C TYR A 132 -9.15 3.95 -5.62
N ILE A 133 -9.99 2.91 -5.69
CA ILE A 133 -10.32 2.11 -4.53
C ILE A 133 -10.04 0.61 -4.75
N ASN A 134 -9.68 -0.10 -3.69
CA ASN A 134 -9.85 -1.54 -3.61
C ASN A 134 -11.25 -1.79 -3.04
N ASP A 135 -12.08 -2.47 -3.80
CA ASP A 135 -13.46 -2.76 -3.44
C ASP A 135 -13.60 -4.26 -3.13
N PRO A 136 -13.91 -4.63 -1.87
CA PRO A 136 -14.09 -6.02 -1.45
C PRO A 136 -15.12 -6.83 -2.26
N TYR A 137 -16.10 -6.19 -2.89
CA TYR A 137 -17.10 -6.88 -3.71
C TYR A 137 -16.62 -7.24 -5.12
N ARG A 138 -15.43 -6.85 -5.52
CA ARG A 138 -14.89 -7.24 -6.82
C ARG A 138 -14.31 -8.64 -6.80
N THR A 139 -14.44 -9.31 -7.94
CA THR A 139 -13.81 -10.62 -8.22
C THR A 139 -12.70 -10.49 -9.27
N THR A 140 -12.71 -9.38 -10.02
CA THR A 140 -11.70 -9.03 -11.01
C THR A 140 -11.21 -7.60 -10.78
N ASN A 141 -10.02 -7.28 -11.28
CA ASN A 141 -9.44 -5.93 -11.11
C ASN A 141 -9.52 -5.44 -9.65
N LEU A 142 -9.00 -6.25 -8.73
CA LEU A 142 -9.11 -6.04 -7.29
C LEU A 142 -8.40 -4.77 -6.80
N TYR A 143 -7.48 -4.23 -7.60
CA TYR A 143 -6.64 -3.10 -7.22
C TYR A 143 -6.99 -1.84 -7.98
N GLY A 144 -7.22 -0.75 -7.26
CA GLY A 144 -7.26 0.60 -7.81
C GLY A 144 -8.39 0.85 -8.80
N THR A 145 -9.59 0.32 -8.52
CA THR A 145 -10.77 0.60 -9.36
C THR A 145 -11.06 2.10 -9.42
N GLU A 146 -11.20 2.63 -10.62
CA GLU A 146 -11.51 4.04 -10.87
C GLU A 146 -12.96 4.35 -10.57
N ILE A 147 -13.22 5.17 -9.57
CA ILE A 147 -14.56 5.69 -9.26
C ILE A 147 -14.58 7.19 -9.56
N PRO A 148 -15.44 7.68 -10.45
CA PRO A 148 -15.58 9.11 -10.72
C PRO A 148 -15.75 9.90 -9.42
N MET A 149 -15.06 11.03 -9.31
CA MET A 149 -15.04 11.85 -8.08
C MET A 149 -16.46 12.20 -7.60
N THR A 150 -17.35 12.55 -8.53
CA THR A 150 -18.76 12.88 -8.21
C THR A 150 -19.51 11.70 -7.60
N THR A 151 -19.35 10.49 -8.17
CA THR A 151 -19.98 9.28 -7.64
C THR A 151 -19.40 8.91 -6.28
N MET A 152 -18.08 9.04 -6.11
CA MET A 152 -17.42 8.76 -4.83
C MET A 152 -17.88 9.71 -3.74
N LEU A 153 -17.98 11.01 -4.01
CA LEU A 153 -18.50 11.99 -3.05
C LEU A 153 -19.96 11.72 -2.65
N GLN A 154 -20.79 11.29 -3.58
CA GLN A 154 -22.15 10.87 -3.26
C GLN A 154 -22.17 9.63 -2.37
N ALA A 155 -21.41 8.60 -2.71
CA ALA A 155 -21.33 7.37 -1.95
C ALA A 155 -20.79 7.60 -0.53
N TRP A 156 -19.74 8.38 -0.41
CA TRP A 156 -19.09 8.68 0.88
C TRP A 156 -19.90 9.65 1.73
N GLY A 157 -20.49 10.67 1.11
CA GLY A 157 -21.33 11.67 1.79
C GLY A 157 -22.70 11.16 2.24
N GLN A 158 -23.17 10.01 1.78
CA GLN A 158 -24.49 9.46 2.11
C GLN A 158 -24.47 8.32 3.13
N CYS A 159 -23.29 7.93 3.60
CA CYS A 159 -23.20 6.81 4.53
C CYS A 159 -23.52 7.24 5.96
N TYR A 160 -24.66 6.74 6.47
CA TYR A 160 -25.06 6.82 7.86
C TYR A 160 -25.01 5.41 8.46
N LEU A 161 -24.08 5.15 9.36
CA LEU A 161 -24.10 3.98 10.22
C LEU A 161 -24.01 4.44 11.67
N ASP A 162 -24.96 3.96 12.49
CA ASP A 162 -24.93 4.14 13.94
C ASP A 162 -24.81 5.61 14.41
N GLY A 163 -25.43 6.54 13.68
CA GLY A 163 -25.35 7.97 14.01
C GLY A 163 -24.03 8.63 13.67
N ASN A 164 -23.12 7.93 12.98
CA ASN A 164 -21.87 8.52 12.51
C ASN A 164 -22.12 9.48 11.35
N PRO A 165 -21.45 10.63 11.36
CA PRO A 165 -21.59 11.62 10.30
C PRO A 165 -21.03 11.10 8.97
N ASN A 166 -21.48 11.72 7.89
CA ASN A 166 -20.99 11.50 6.53
C ASN A 166 -19.47 11.61 6.44
N ASN A 167 -18.90 10.95 5.42
CA ASN A 167 -17.46 10.97 5.11
C ASN A 167 -16.58 10.37 6.20
N GLY A 168 -17.00 9.31 6.87
CA GLY A 168 -16.17 8.61 7.86
C GLY A 168 -15.05 7.79 7.20
N ALA A 169 -13.89 7.76 7.85
CA ALA A 169 -12.74 6.96 7.43
C ALA A 169 -11.93 6.42 8.61
N VAL A 170 -11.43 5.20 8.50
CA VAL A 170 -10.31 4.71 9.31
C VAL A 170 -9.02 5.10 8.60
N ILE A 171 -8.25 5.96 9.22
CA ILE A 171 -6.99 6.47 8.66
C ILE A 171 -5.79 5.86 9.37
N THR A 172 -4.75 5.56 8.60
CA THR A 172 -3.44 5.20 9.15
C THR A 172 -2.62 6.48 9.41
N LYS A 173 -1.73 6.43 10.40
CA LYS A 173 -0.93 7.61 10.84
C LYS A 173 0.55 7.49 10.49
N ILE A 174 0.93 6.44 9.82
CA ILE A 174 2.29 6.23 9.34
C ILE A 174 2.25 5.93 7.85
N PRO A 175 3.21 6.41 7.06
CA PRO A 175 3.24 6.09 5.64
C PRO A 175 3.53 4.61 5.41
N LEU A 176 2.99 4.06 4.31
CA LEU A 176 3.46 2.79 3.77
C LEU A 176 4.96 2.90 3.55
N GLN A 177 5.70 2.00 4.16
CA GLN A 177 7.12 1.90 3.87
C GLN A 177 7.26 1.44 2.43
N ASP A 178 8.25 1.97 1.70
CA ASP A 178 8.60 1.42 0.41
C ASP A 178 8.91 -0.07 0.63
N LEU A 179 8.00 -0.92 0.12
CA LEU A 179 8.06 -2.38 0.29
C LEU A 179 9.12 -3.03 -0.61
N SER A 180 10.22 -2.39 -0.80
CA SER A 180 11.43 -3.14 -1.10
C SER A 180 11.66 -4.05 0.10
N PRO A 181 11.85 -5.37 -0.09
CA PRO A 181 12.11 -6.27 1.03
C PRO A 181 13.14 -5.59 1.92
N VAL A 182 12.80 -5.43 3.21
CA VAL A 182 13.70 -4.80 4.18
C VAL A 182 14.95 -5.68 4.22
N GLN A 183 15.89 -5.39 3.33
CA GLN A 183 17.24 -5.81 3.59
C GLN A 183 17.63 -5.11 4.90
N PRO A 184 18.20 -5.85 5.85
CA PRO A 184 18.64 -5.25 7.10
C PRO A 184 19.42 -3.98 6.76
N PRO A 185 19.17 -2.85 7.45
CA PRO A 185 19.79 -1.59 7.10
C PRO A 185 21.30 -1.81 6.98
N VAL A 186 21.84 -1.55 5.79
CA VAL A 186 23.29 -1.55 5.62
C VAL A 186 23.81 -0.47 6.56
N PRO A 187 24.70 -0.79 7.47
CA PRO A 187 25.25 0.22 8.37
C PRO A 187 25.69 1.44 7.58
N MET A 188 25.32 2.63 8.03
CA MET A 188 25.75 3.86 7.36
C MET A 188 27.26 3.84 7.20
N GLY A 189 27.74 3.98 5.97
CA GLY A 189 29.17 3.96 5.70
C GLY A 189 29.78 2.60 5.41
N THR A 190 28.96 1.58 5.06
CA THR A 190 29.55 0.31 4.59
C THR A 190 30.37 0.55 3.33
N VAL A 191 31.64 0.16 3.41
CA VAL A 191 32.61 0.34 2.33
C VAL A 191 32.66 -0.92 1.47
N TYR A 192 32.71 -0.73 0.17
CA TYR A 192 32.83 -1.78 -0.83
C TYR A 192 34.03 -1.51 -1.74
N LYS A 193 34.69 -2.58 -2.19
CA LYS A 193 35.72 -2.54 -3.24
C LYS A 193 35.22 -3.27 -4.48
N TRP A 194 35.85 -2.99 -5.61
CA TRP A 194 35.54 -3.64 -6.88
C TRP A 194 35.74 -5.15 -6.82
N ALA A 195 34.78 -5.88 -7.36
CA ALA A 195 34.84 -7.34 -7.43
C ALA A 195 35.72 -7.83 -8.58
N ILE A 196 36.14 -9.09 -8.47
CA ILE A 196 36.62 -9.89 -9.60
C ILE A 196 35.46 -10.83 -9.96
N VAL A 197 34.91 -10.71 -11.16
CA VAL A 197 33.79 -11.52 -11.62
C VAL A 197 34.29 -12.47 -12.70
N ASN A 198 34.16 -13.78 -12.47
CA ASN A 198 34.65 -14.83 -13.38
C ASN A 198 36.13 -14.65 -13.79
N GLY A 199 36.98 -14.27 -12.83
CA GLY A 199 38.41 -14.02 -13.08
C GLY A 199 38.73 -12.68 -13.78
N VAL A 200 37.71 -11.89 -14.15
CA VAL A 200 37.87 -10.60 -14.80
C VAL A 200 37.69 -9.48 -13.77
N GLN A 201 38.66 -8.57 -13.76
CA GLN A 201 38.62 -7.41 -12.90
C GLN A 201 37.63 -6.37 -13.46
N ILE A 202 36.63 -6.00 -12.63
CA ILE A 202 35.68 -4.96 -13.00
C ILE A 202 36.33 -3.58 -12.87
N ASN A 203 36.27 -2.78 -13.92
CA ASN A 203 36.92 -1.48 -14.03
C ASN A 203 35.96 -0.29 -14.08
N GLY A 204 34.66 -0.52 -14.34
CA GLY A 204 33.64 0.52 -14.43
C GLY A 204 32.27 0.04 -14.03
N ALA A 205 31.42 0.94 -13.60
CA ALA A 205 30.02 0.70 -13.27
C ALA A 205 29.15 1.89 -13.62
N HIS A 206 27.94 1.62 -14.11
CA HIS A 206 26.91 2.62 -14.31
C HIS A 206 26.27 3.02 -12.99
N VAL A 207 26.17 4.30 -12.74
CA VAL A 207 25.35 4.89 -11.68
C VAL A 207 24.00 5.24 -12.28
N ARG A 208 22.92 4.74 -11.70
CA ARG A 208 21.55 4.94 -12.19
C ARG A 208 20.74 5.83 -11.26
N SER A 209 19.70 6.44 -11.77
CA SER A 209 18.78 7.27 -10.96
C SER A 209 17.93 6.48 -9.97
N GLY A 210 17.86 5.14 -10.10
CA GLY A 210 17.12 4.24 -9.22
C GLY A 210 17.69 2.82 -9.16
N PRO A 211 17.16 1.95 -8.28
CA PRO A 211 17.76 0.66 -7.94
C PRO A 211 17.34 -0.48 -8.88
N ALA A 212 17.43 -0.29 -10.18
CA ALA A 212 17.24 -1.33 -11.19
C ALA A 212 17.87 -0.96 -12.53
N THR A 213 18.05 -1.93 -13.43
CA THR A 213 18.59 -1.70 -14.78
C THR A 213 17.68 -0.86 -15.65
N ALA A 214 16.38 -0.81 -15.37
CA ALA A 214 15.40 0.01 -16.09
C ALA A 214 15.55 1.52 -15.85
N TYR A 215 16.23 1.93 -14.75
CA TYR A 215 16.43 3.36 -14.48
C TYR A 215 17.55 3.93 -15.36
N PRO A 216 17.41 5.21 -15.78
CA PRO A 216 18.42 5.88 -16.58
C PRO A 216 19.80 5.90 -15.92
N ILE A 217 20.84 5.79 -16.74
CA ILE A 217 22.23 6.01 -16.31
C ILE A 217 22.41 7.53 -16.14
N VAL A 218 22.91 7.93 -14.96
CA VAL A 218 23.19 9.34 -14.64
C VAL A 218 24.66 9.68 -14.73
N LYS A 219 25.54 8.73 -14.49
CA LYS A 219 27.00 8.83 -14.69
C LYS A 219 27.66 7.45 -14.66
N ASP A 220 28.93 7.41 -15.03
CA ASP A 220 29.81 6.27 -14.83
C ASP A 220 30.81 6.51 -13.72
N ILE A 221 31.19 5.46 -13.00
CA ILE A 221 32.29 5.46 -12.06
C ILE A 221 33.35 4.43 -12.49
N TRP A 222 34.59 4.76 -12.28
CA TRP A 222 35.70 3.94 -12.71
C TRP A 222 36.58 3.57 -11.52
N ARG A 223 37.08 2.36 -11.52
CA ARG A 223 37.95 1.85 -10.45
C ARG A 223 39.20 2.72 -10.21
N THR A 224 39.76 3.27 -11.26
CA THR A 224 40.96 4.12 -11.22
C THR A 224 40.74 5.45 -10.49
N THR A 225 39.52 5.99 -10.58
CA THR A 225 39.13 7.25 -9.97
C THR A 225 38.31 7.08 -8.68
N THR A 226 37.71 5.91 -8.51
CA THR A 226 36.83 5.59 -7.37
C THR A 226 37.16 4.17 -6.88
N PRO A 227 38.30 3.96 -6.20
CA PRO A 227 38.78 2.62 -5.82
C PRO A 227 37.89 1.94 -4.78
N LEU A 228 37.19 2.73 -3.96
CA LEU A 228 36.23 2.29 -2.96
C LEU A 228 34.93 3.08 -3.11
N ILE A 229 33.81 2.46 -2.79
CA ILE A 229 32.50 3.14 -2.70
C ILE A 229 31.92 2.94 -1.31
N THR A 230 31.19 3.93 -0.84
CA THR A 230 30.43 3.84 0.42
C THR A 230 28.95 3.78 0.09
N ILE A 231 28.28 2.78 0.62
CA ILE A 231 26.86 2.50 0.39
C ILE A 231 26.08 2.82 1.66
N THR A 232 25.02 3.60 1.53
CA THR A 232 24.14 4.00 2.64
C THR A 232 22.83 3.23 2.69
N THR A 233 22.40 2.69 1.56
CA THR A 233 21.12 1.96 1.46
C THR A 233 21.27 0.86 0.42
N VAL A 234 20.67 -0.30 0.65
CA VAL A 234 20.64 -1.41 -0.32
C VAL A 234 19.20 -1.74 -0.67
N THR A 235 18.91 -1.90 -1.96
CA THR A 235 17.59 -2.27 -2.48
C THR A 235 17.75 -3.13 -3.73
N GLY A 236 17.14 -4.33 -3.75
CA GLY A 236 17.08 -5.18 -4.95
C GLY A 236 18.45 -5.52 -5.57
N GLY A 237 19.51 -5.68 -4.76
CA GLY A 237 20.87 -5.91 -5.24
C GLY A 237 21.61 -4.65 -5.72
N TYR A 238 21.02 -3.46 -5.53
CA TYR A 238 21.64 -2.16 -5.79
C TYR A 238 21.96 -1.43 -4.50
N GLY A 239 23.09 -0.75 -4.48
CA GLY A 239 23.52 0.11 -3.38
C GLY A 239 23.43 1.58 -3.75
N ARG A 240 22.86 2.42 -2.86
CA ARG A 240 22.86 3.86 -3.00
C ARG A 240 24.19 4.44 -2.53
N LEU A 241 24.84 5.19 -3.39
CA LEU A 241 26.10 5.87 -3.06
C LEU A 241 25.89 6.91 -1.94
N SER A 242 26.87 7.05 -1.06
CA SER A 242 26.82 7.96 0.10
C SER A 242 26.73 9.45 -0.31
N ASP A 243 27.27 9.79 -1.49
CA ASP A 243 27.17 11.13 -2.09
C ASP A 243 25.78 11.43 -2.68
N LYS A 244 24.84 10.48 -2.55
CA LYS A 244 23.47 10.53 -3.08
C LYS A 244 23.39 10.66 -4.61
N SER A 245 24.50 10.49 -5.33
CA SER A 245 24.54 10.67 -6.79
C SER A 245 23.78 9.59 -7.57
N GLY A 246 23.41 8.49 -6.93
CA GLY A 246 22.62 7.44 -7.55
C GLY A 246 22.88 6.04 -6.98
N TRP A 247 22.53 5.03 -7.77
CA TRP A 247 22.55 3.62 -7.40
C TRP A 247 23.49 2.81 -8.30
N VAL A 248 24.22 1.89 -7.71
CA VAL A 248 25.12 0.96 -8.41
C VAL A 248 24.73 -0.48 -8.13
N SER A 249 24.91 -1.38 -9.11
CA SER A 249 24.72 -2.82 -8.89
C SER A 249 25.78 -3.35 -7.95
N LEU A 250 25.37 -3.97 -6.85
CA LEU A 250 26.30 -4.56 -5.85
C LEU A 250 26.96 -5.86 -6.35
N SER A 251 26.48 -6.46 -7.44
CA SER A 251 27.17 -7.60 -8.07
C SER A 251 28.58 -7.28 -8.59
N LEU A 252 28.87 -5.98 -8.75
CA LEU A 252 30.16 -5.49 -9.21
C LEU A 252 31.15 -5.18 -8.07
N PHE A 253 30.73 -5.40 -6.82
CA PHE A 253 31.47 -4.98 -5.63
C PHE A 253 31.45 -6.07 -4.56
N VAL A 254 32.44 -6.06 -3.69
CA VAL A 254 32.52 -6.88 -2.48
C VAL A 254 32.67 -5.99 -1.26
N LYS A 255 32.01 -6.37 -0.18
CA LYS A 255 32.12 -5.67 1.10
C LYS A 255 33.54 -5.78 1.64
N VAL A 256 34.07 -4.68 2.18
CA VAL A 256 35.39 -4.62 2.83
C VAL A 256 35.22 -4.77 4.32
#